data_145629b76844860caa8c21788373f9d7
#
_entry.id   145629b76844860caa8c21788373f9d7
#
_cell.length_a   1.000
_cell.length_b   1.000
_cell.length_c   1.000
_cell.angle_alpha   90.00
_cell.angle_beta   90.00
_cell.angle_gamma   90.00
#
_symmetry.space_group_name_H-M   'P 1'
#
loop_
_entity.id
_entity.type
_entity.pdbx_description
1 polymer ?
#
loop_
_entity_poly.entity_id
_entity_poly.type
_entity_poly.pdbx_seq_one_letter_code
_entity_poly.pdbx_strand_id
1 'polypeptide(L)'
;VAESYVERAPWPELASAVRTVWIQRTGETAYVQRHLPTGGVELHFPIGGRPQLVGPLTGPNVEVIAPRTTLVGVRFLPGMAPPLPTVLDDLVDERLDLEELWGDSAGRLAEAIAGAAGPETALDLVQGQLLRMFRSAGVDPLVREAAQLLMPWQPVEIGRLADRLAISTSQLRRRCLHTVGVGPKTLQRTLRFQGFLALAQAGATPSGRRGADGLAGLAVDVGYADQAHLSRECLRLTGLSPRTLLGGSMDQCGCGHDHAASYRPFLATRSRPPLRQEAARFVQAAPTRRT
;
A
#
# COMPACT_ATOMS: atom_id res chain seq x y z
N VAL A 1 5.32 -27.52 -11.17
CA VAL A 1 4.56 -26.88 -10.06
C VAL A 1 3.48 -26.02 -10.70
N ALA A 2 2.22 -26.12 -10.24
CA ALA A 2 1.16 -25.26 -10.74
C ALA A 2 1.42 -23.80 -10.30
N GLU A 3 1.17 -22.85 -11.22
CA GLU A 3 1.20 -21.43 -10.91
C GLU A 3 0.13 -21.11 -9.88
N SER A 4 0.49 -20.32 -8.86
CA SER A 4 -0.45 -19.94 -7.82
C SER A 4 -0.02 -18.65 -7.11
N TYR A 5 -1.02 -17.88 -6.67
CA TYR A 5 -0.84 -16.72 -5.82
C TYR A 5 -1.91 -16.71 -4.72
N VAL A 6 -1.48 -16.51 -3.49
CA VAL A 6 -2.38 -16.47 -2.33
C VAL A 6 -2.01 -15.29 -1.45
N GLU A 7 -2.96 -14.40 -1.18
CA GLU A 7 -2.84 -13.32 -0.21
C GLU A 7 -3.64 -13.64 1.06
N ARG A 8 -3.11 -13.16 2.20
CA ARG A 8 -3.83 -13.26 3.48
C ARG A 8 -3.52 -12.08 4.41
N ALA A 9 -4.32 -11.95 5.45
CA ALA A 9 -4.03 -11.00 6.52
C ALA A 9 -2.71 -11.36 7.21
N PRO A 10 -1.93 -10.37 7.66
CA PRO A 10 -0.75 -10.61 8.51
C PRO A 10 -1.16 -11.10 9.90
N TRP A 11 -0.18 -11.47 10.71
CA TRP A 11 -0.41 -11.70 12.14
C TRP A 11 -1.07 -10.48 12.79
N PRO A 12 -1.96 -10.65 13.78
CA PRO A 12 -2.69 -9.54 14.40
C PRO A 12 -1.78 -8.41 14.90
N GLU A 13 -0.61 -8.75 15.43
CA GLU A 13 0.38 -7.80 15.96
C GLU A 13 1.01 -6.92 14.87
N LEU A 14 1.01 -7.39 13.63
CA LEU A 14 1.54 -6.66 12.46
C LEU A 14 0.44 -5.91 11.69
N ALA A 15 -0.83 -6.12 11.99
CA ALA A 15 -1.96 -5.57 11.22
C ALA A 15 -2.02 -4.04 11.21
N SER A 16 -1.32 -3.35 12.13
CA SER A 16 -1.21 -1.89 12.13
C SER A 16 -0.15 -1.35 11.17
N ALA A 17 0.73 -2.21 10.63
CA ALA A 17 1.82 -1.84 9.72
C ALA A 17 1.77 -2.58 8.40
N VAL A 18 1.37 -3.84 8.41
CA VAL A 18 1.34 -4.73 7.24
C VAL A 18 -0.08 -4.81 6.69
N ARG A 19 -0.20 -4.60 5.38
CA ARG A 19 -1.47 -4.70 4.64
C ARG A 19 -1.85 -6.13 4.36
N THR A 20 -0.92 -6.88 3.75
CA THR A 20 -1.06 -8.30 3.42
C THR A 20 0.29 -8.99 3.42
N VAL A 21 0.25 -10.29 3.62
CA VAL A 21 1.34 -11.21 3.31
C VAL A 21 0.89 -12.14 2.19
N TRP A 22 1.82 -12.61 1.38
CA TRP A 22 1.47 -13.39 0.20
C TRP A 22 2.53 -14.44 -0.14
N ILE A 23 2.09 -15.47 -0.85
CA ILE A 23 2.92 -16.53 -1.43
C ILE A 23 2.61 -16.60 -2.92
N GLN A 24 3.64 -16.57 -3.76
CA GLN A 24 3.56 -16.73 -5.20
C GLN A 24 4.44 -17.90 -5.65
N ARG A 25 3.90 -18.71 -6.53
CA ARG A 25 4.67 -19.75 -7.24
C ARG A 25 4.51 -19.54 -8.73
N THR A 26 5.63 -19.44 -9.44
CA THR A 26 5.62 -19.39 -10.91
C THR A 26 5.60 -20.81 -11.49
N GLY A 27 5.01 -20.94 -12.68
CA GLY A 27 4.93 -22.17 -13.44
C GLY A 27 6.24 -22.54 -14.14
N GLU A 28 6.11 -23.26 -15.24
CA GLU A 28 7.24 -23.75 -16.06
C GLU A 28 7.84 -22.67 -16.97
N THR A 29 7.18 -21.54 -17.13
CA THR A 29 7.62 -20.39 -17.93
C THR A 29 7.90 -19.19 -17.06
N ALA A 30 8.71 -18.25 -17.56
CA ALA A 30 8.93 -16.97 -16.88
C ALA A 30 7.61 -16.21 -16.73
N TYR A 31 7.42 -15.61 -15.57
CA TYR A 31 6.20 -14.88 -15.22
C TYR A 31 6.46 -13.38 -15.28
N VAL A 32 5.64 -12.65 -16.05
CA VAL A 32 5.73 -11.19 -16.14
C VAL A 32 4.82 -10.56 -15.10
N GLN A 33 5.42 -10.11 -14.00
CA GLN A 33 4.72 -9.45 -12.90
C GLN A 33 4.65 -7.94 -13.15
N ARG A 34 3.46 -7.38 -13.09
CA ARG A 34 3.24 -5.93 -13.06
C ARG A 34 2.99 -5.49 -11.63
N HIS A 35 3.88 -4.66 -11.12
CA HIS A 35 3.71 -4.03 -9.82
C HIS A 35 2.93 -2.72 -9.96
N LEU A 36 1.97 -2.51 -9.09
CA LEU A 36 1.14 -1.31 -9.07
C LEU A 36 1.51 -0.44 -7.87
N PRO A 37 1.50 0.90 -8.03
CA PRO A 37 1.71 1.81 -6.91
C PRO A 37 0.70 1.55 -5.78
N THR A 38 1.19 1.14 -4.59
CA THR A 38 0.36 0.80 -3.43
C THR A 38 0.30 1.91 -2.38
N GLY A 39 1.19 2.89 -2.48
CA GLY A 39 1.39 3.94 -1.49
C GLY A 39 2.24 3.51 -0.30
N GLY A 40 2.86 2.35 -0.37
CA GLY A 40 3.81 1.80 0.60
C GLY A 40 4.93 1.04 -0.10
N VAL A 41 5.75 0.35 0.68
CA VAL A 41 6.82 -0.53 0.20
C VAL A 41 6.38 -2.00 0.24
N GLU A 42 7.12 -2.85 -0.45
CA GLU A 42 6.96 -4.30 -0.40
C GLU A 42 8.31 -4.99 -0.12
N LEU A 43 8.26 -6.11 0.57
CA LEU A 43 9.41 -7.00 0.74
C LEU A 43 9.15 -8.29 -0.01
N HIS A 44 10.12 -8.71 -0.80
CA HIS A 44 10.09 -9.91 -1.61
C HIS A 44 11.21 -10.85 -1.17
N PHE A 45 10.86 -12.09 -0.85
CA PHE A 45 11.80 -13.13 -0.42
C PHE A 45 11.67 -14.34 -1.35
N PRO A 46 12.44 -14.40 -2.45
CA PRO A 46 12.56 -15.62 -3.23
C PRO A 46 13.17 -16.73 -2.35
N ILE A 47 12.53 -17.90 -2.28
CA ILE A 47 13.06 -19.02 -1.52
C ILE A 47 14.33 -19.54 -2.22
N GLY A 48 15.46 -19.47 -1.53
CA GLY A 48 16.78 -19.77 -2.09
C GLY A 48 17.40 -18.64 -2.94
N GLY A 49 16.80 -17.45 -2.94
CA GLY A 49 17.30 -16.26 -3.63
C GLY A 49 17.59 -15.10 -2.67
N ARG A 50 17.93 -13.93 -3.25
CA ARG A 50 18.21 -12.73 -2.46
C ARG A 50 16.94 -11.99 -2.11
N PRO A 51 16.71 -11.65 -0.84
CA PRO A 51 15.60 -10.84 -0.42
C PRO A 51 15.71 -9.41 -0.95
N GLN A 52 14.59 -8.83 -1.34
CA GLN A 52 14.55 -7.49 -1.92
C GLN A 52 13.50 -6.60 -1.26
N LEU A 53 13.80 -5.30 -1.21
CA LEU A 53 12.82 -4.25 -0.96
C LEU A 53 12.42 -3.65 -2.30
N VAL A 54 11.12 -3.54 -2.52
CA VAL A 54 10.54 -2.73 -3.59
C VAL A 54 10.09 -1.42 -2.97
N GLY A 55 10.70 -0.33 -3.39
CA GLY A 55 10.42 1.02 -2.90
C GLY A 55 9.02 1.51 -3.28
N PRO A 56 8.67 2.72 -2.84
CA PRO A 56 7.40 3.32 -3.21
C PRO A 56 7.33 3.56 -4.72
N LEU A 57 6.39 2.93 -5.39
CA LEU A 57 6.23 3.09 -6.84
C LEU A 57 5.39 4.33 -7.17
N THR A 58 5.81 5.05 -8.21
CA THR A 58 5.11 6.25 -8.72
C THR A 58 4.56 6.07 -10.13
N GLY A 59 4.96 5.02 -10.82
CA GLY A 59 4.57 4.70 -12.19
C GLY A 59 4.57 3.21 -12.49
N PRO A 60 4.52 2.86 -13.78
CA PRO A 60 4.56 1.47 -14.23
C PRO A 60 5.86 0.79 -13.84
N ASN A 61 5.76 -0.39 -13.25
CA ASN A 61 6.91 -1.24 -12.93
C ASN A 61 6.61 -2.68 -13.34
N VAL A 62 7.53 -3.32 -14.03
CA VAL A 62 7.39 -4.68 -14.54
C VAL A 62 8.62 -5.48 -14.20
N GLU A 63 8.41 -6.65 -13.63
CA GLU A 63 9.44 -7.62 -13.27
C GLU A 63 9.24 -8.93 -14.02
N VAL A 64 10.33 -9.57 -14.42
CA VAL A 64 10.30 -10.93 -14.98
C VAL A 64 10.80 -11.89 -13.91
N ILE A 65 9.89 -12.70 -13.38
CA ILE A 65 10.18 -13.72 -12.37
C ILE A 65 10.53 -15.01 -13.09
N ALA A 66 11.65 -15.63 -12.71
CA ALA A 66 12.12 -16.87 -13.32
C ALA A 66 11.09 -18.01 -13.15
N PRO A 67 11.11 -19.02 -14.06
CA PRO A 67 10.29 -20.21 -13.89
C PRO A 67 10.57 -20.94 -12.57
N ARG A 68 9.58 -21.66 -12.07
CA ARG A 68 9.68 -22.52 -10.86
C ARG A 68 10.17 -21.76 -9.62
N THR A 69 9.96 -20.46 -9.56
CA THR A 69 10.30 -19.63 -8.41
C THR A 69 9.16 -19.65 -7.39
N THR A 70 9.49 -19.78 -6.13
CA THR A 70 8.57 -19.54 -5.02
C THR A 70 9.01 -18.29 -4.28
N LEU A 71 8.11 -17.32 -4.16
CA LEU A 71 8.32 -16.09 -3.41
C LEU A 71 7.35 -16.05 -2.23
N VAL A 72 7.82 -15.54 -1.11
CA VAL A 72 6.96 -15.04 -0.05
C VAL A 72 7.16 -13.54 0.06
N GLY A 73 6.11 -12.80 0.38
CA GLY A 73 6.23 -11.34 0.40
C GLY A 73 5.31 -10.67 1.40
N VAL A 74 5.64 -9.42 1.65
CA VAL A 74 4.94 -8.55 2.60
C VAL A 74 4.66 -7.22 1.93
N ARG A 75 3.40 -6.81 1.92
CA ARG A 75 2.96 -5.50 1.46
C ARG A 75 2.58 -4.65 2.66
N PHE A 76 3.21 -3.49 2.80
CA PHE A 76 2.94 -2.59 3.91
C PHE A 76 1.69 -1.72 3.66
N LEU A 77 1.09 -1.25 4.75
CA LEU A 77 0.04 -0.24 4.67
C LEU A 77 0.62 1.08 4.14
N PRO A 78 -0.20 1.90 3.47
CA PRO A 78 0.23 3.23 3.06
C PRO A 78 0.77 4.05 4.24
N GLY A 79 1.94 4.66 4.05
CA GLY A 79 2.63 5.39 5.09
C GLY A 79 3.36 4.52 6.12
N MET A 80 3.46 3.21 5.86
CA MET A 80 4.18 2.27 6.71
C MET A 80 5.32 1.62 5.94
N ALA A 81 6.44 1.40 6.64
CA ALA A 81 7.60 0.68 6.13
C ALA A 81 8.30 -0.04 7.29
N PRO A 82 9.10 -1.07 7.03
CA PRO A 82 9.97 -1.61 8.07
C PRO A 82 11.05 -0.58 8.44
N PRO A 83 11.71 -0.71 9.59
CA PRO A 83 12.87 0.13 9.90
C PRO A 83 13.97 0.01 8.84
N LEU A 84 14.39 1.16 8.31
CA LEU A 84 15.41 1.28 7.27
C LEU A 84 16.49 2.28 7.71
N PRO A 85 17.74 2.12 7.26
CA PRO A 85 18.84 3.03 7.59
C PRO A 85 18.81 4.34 6.77
N THR A 86 17.90 4.45 5.79
CA THR A 86 17.75 5.58 4.88
C THR A 86 16.32 6.08 4.82
N VAL A 87 16.10 7.22 4.20
CA VAL A 87 14.79 7.81 3.97
C VAL A 87 14.12 7.19 2.74
N LEU A 88 12.78 7.12 2.72
CA LEU A 88 12.08 6.44 1.64
C LEU A 88 12.06 7.20 0.32
N ASP A 89 12.31 8.51 0.28
CA ASP A 89 12.41 9.24 -0.99
C ASP A 89 13.67 8.90 -1.78
N ASP A 90 14.73 8.42 -1.15
CA ASP A 90 15.90 7.85 -1.83
C ASP A 90 15.63 6.49 -2.49
N LEU A 91 14.51 5.85 -2.14
CA LEU A 91 14.13 4.50 -2.58
C LEU A 91 12.94 4.49 -3.54
N VAL A 92 12.51 5.67 -4.00
CA VAL A 92 11.34 5.77 -4.91
C VAL A 92 11.65 5.14 -6.26
N ASP A 93 10.76 4.25 -6.71
CA ASP A 93 10.87 3.48 -7.95
C ASP A 93 12.10 2.53 -8.00
N GLU A 94 12.80 2.34 -6.86
CA GLU A 94 13.98 1.48 -6.75
C GLU A 94 13.61 0.08 -6.25
N ARG A 95 14.47 -0.88 -6.61
CA ARG A 95 14.49 -2.24 -6.07
C ARG A 95 15.88 -2.53 -5.57
N LEU A 96 16.00 -2.84 -4.29
CA LEU A 96 17.27 -2.99 -3.58
C LEU A 96 17.38 -4.35 -2.92
N ASP A 97 18.59 -4.87 -2.86
CA ASP A 97 18.91 -6.04 -2.04
C ASP A 97 18.77 -5.69 -0.56
N LEU A 98 18.05 -6.51 0.21
CA LEU A 98 17.88 -6.25 1.65
C LEU A 98 19.18 -6.33 2.43
N GLU A 99 20.21 -6.98 1.91
CA GLU A 99 21.55 -6.99 2.54
C GLU A 99 22.16 -5.59 2.57
N GLU A 100 21.88 -4.75 1.56
CA GLU A 100 22.32 -3.34 1.55
C GLU A 100 21.67 -2.50 2.65
N LEU A 101 20.47 -2.89 3.09
CA LEU A 101 19.67 -2.14 4.06
C LEU A 101 19.75 -2.73 5.47
N TRP A 102 19.80 -4.05 5.62
CA TRP A 102 19.75 -4.73 6.91
C TRP A 102 21.05 -5.50 7.23
N GLY A 103 22.05 -5.45 6.34
CA GLY A 103 23.32 -6.16 6.51
C GLY A 103 23.13 -7.64 6.73
N ASP A 104 23.97 -8.23 7.58
CA ASP A 104 23.97 -9.67 7.91
C ASP A 104 22.62 -10.19 8.40
N SER A 105 21.73 -9.32 8.90
CA SER A 105 20.42 -9.79 9.36
C SER A 105 19.52 -10.22 8.22
N ALA A 106 19.68 -9.61 7.04
CA ALA A 106 18.99 -10.05 5.82
C ALA A 106 19.51 -11.40 5.33
N GLY A 107 20.84 -11.61 5.32
CA GLY A 107 21.46 -12.87 4.94
C GLY A 107 21.00 -14.02 5.84
N ARG A 108 21.06 -13.84 7.17
CA ARG A 108 20.55 -14.85 8.12
C ARG A 108 19.07 -15.17 7.93
N LEU A 109 18.26 -14.16 7.62
CA LEU A 109 16.84 -14.37 7.33
C LEU A 109 16.66 -15.16 6.02
N ALA A 110 17.42 -14.82 4.96
CA ALA A 110 17.40 -15.53 3.69
C ALA A 110 17.79 -17.02 3.85
N GLU A 111 18.85 -17.31 4.62
CA GLU A 111 19.26 -18.68 4.95
C GLU A 111 18.16 -19.43 5.70
N ALA A 112 17.53 -18.80 6.69
CA ALA A 112 16.43 -19.43 7.45
C ALA A 112 15.22 -19.71 6.55
N ILE A 113 14.90 -18.81 5.62
CA ILE A 113 13.83 -18.97 4.62
C ILE A 113 14.17 -20.11 3.65
N ALA A 114 15.39 -20.19 3.18
CA ALA A 114 15.84 -21.26 2.28
C ALA A 114 15.78 -22.66 2.94
N GLY A 115 16.05 -22.73 4.24
CA GLY A 115 15.96 -23.97 5.05
C GLY A 115 14.55 -24.28 5.58
N ALA A 116 13.54 -23.44 5.30
CA ALA A 116 12.19 -23.66 5.80
C ALA A 116 11.52 -24.88 5.18
N ALA A 117 10.67 -25.58 5.93
CA ALA A 117 9.93 -26.76 5.47
C ALA A 117 8.95 -26.47 4.32
N GLY A 118 8.65 -25.19 4.06
CA GLY A 118 7.78 -24.75 2.97
C GLY A 118 7.51 -23.25 3.05
N PRO A 119 6.81 -22.69 2.06
CA PRO A 119 6.59 -21.26 1.95
C PRO A 119 5.75 -20.66 3.09
N GLU A 120 4.90 -21.45 3.73
CA GLU A 120 4.16 -21.03 4.92
C GLU A 120 5.11 -20.76 6.10
N THR A 121 6.01 -21.70 6.38
CA THR A 121 7.04 -21.54 7.41
C THR A 121 7.98 -20.38 7.08
N ALA A 122 8.36 -20.23 5.80
CA ALA A 122 9.15 -19.10 5.33
C ALA A 122 8.45 -17.77 5.62
N LEU A 123 7.14 -17.69 5.35
CA LEU A 123 6.35 -16.48 5.61
C LEU A 123 6.23 -16.17 7.11
N ASP A 124 6.12 -17.19 7.95
CA ASP A 124 6.12 -17.04 9.41
C ASP A 124 7.46 -16.51 9.94
N LEU A 125 8.59 -16.97 9.38
CA LEU A 125 9.92 -16.44 9.70
C LEU A 125 10.03 -14.93 9.36
N VAL A 126 9.52 -14.53 8.20
CA VAL A 126 9.47 -13.11 7.79
C VAL A 126 8.64 -12.30 8.77
N GLN A 127 7.42 -12.74 9.09
CA GLN A 127 6.55 -12.05 10.02
C GLN A 127 7.16 -11.94 11.42
N GLY A 128 7.80 -13.00 11.90
CA GLY A 128 8.52 -13.00 13.17
C GLY A 128 9.68 -12.00 13.20
N GLN A 129 10.43 -11.86 12.10
CA GLN A 129 11.49 -10.86 11.98
C GLN A 129 10.91 -9.44 12.01
N LEU A 130 9.87 -9.16 11.23
CA LEU A 130 9.21 -7.86 11.21
C LEU A 130 8.65 -7.49 12.59
N LEU A 131 8.05 -8.43 13.29
CA LEU A 131 7.53 -8.19 14.64
C LEU A 131 8.64 -7.76 15.61
N ARG A 132 9.82 -8.38 15.54
CA ARG A 132 10.99 -7.96 16.34
C ARG A 132 11.43 -6.55 15.99
N MET A 133 11.51 -6.23 14.69
CA MET A 133 11.93 -4.91 14.22
C MET A 133 10.94 -3.79 14.62
N PHE A 134 9.65 -4.02 14.49
CA PHE A 134 8.63 -3.02 14.88
C PHE A 134 8.52 -2.78 16.39
N ARG A 135 8.92 -3.75 17.22
CA ARG A 135 8.97 -3.56 18.67
C ARG A 135 10.07 -2.57 19.09
N SER A 136 11.14 -2.46 18.31
CA SER A 136 12.28 -1.59 18.59
C SER A 136 12.23 -0.24 17.87
N ALA A 137 11.34 -0.07 16.90
CA ALA A 137 11.27 1.13 16.06
C ALA A 137 9.96 1.89 16.26
N GLY A 138 10.07 3.21 16.34
CA GLY A 138 8.91 4.10 16.34
C GLY A 138 8.37 4.33 14.92
N VAL A 139 7.05 4.34 14.79
CA VAL A 139 6.36 4.78 13.58
C VAL A 139 5.99 6.25 13.72
N ASP A 140 6.16 7.07 12.68
CA ASP A 140 5.69 8.46 12.71
C ASP A 140 4.15 8.51 12.80
N PRO A 141 3.57 8.89 13.96
CA PRO A 141 2.13 8.84 14.16
C PRO A 141 1.39 9.84 13.28
N LEU A 142 2.01 10.98 12.94
CA LEU A 142 1.40 12.01 12.09
C LEU A 142 1.29 11.53 10.64
N VAL A 143 2.31 10.83 10.13
CA VAL A 143 2.26 10.28 8.76
C VAL A 143 1.25 9.14 8.68
N ARG A 144 1.18 8.29 9.69
CA ARG A 144 0.16 7.23 9.76
C ARG A 144 -1.26 7.83 9.77
N GLU A 145 -1.50 8.87 10.57
CA GLU A 145 -2.79 9.56 10.59
C GLU A 145 -3.07 10.25 9.25
N ALA A 146 -2.07 10.92 8.66
CA ALA A 146 -2.19 11.53 7.33
C ALA A 146 -2.60 10.49 6.28
N ALA A 147 -1.96 9.32 6.25
CA ALA A 147 -2.30 8.25 5.30
C ALA A 147 -3.75 7.76 5.50
N GLN A 148 -4.22 7.65 6.74
CA GLN A 148 -5.62 7.28 7.02
C GLN A 148 -6.62 8.35 6.56
N LEU A 149 -6.29 9.63 6.73
CA LEU A 149 -7.14 10.75 6.29
C LEU A 149 -7.11 10.96 4.77
N LEU A 150 -6.07 10.49 4.10
CA LEU A 150 -5.95 10.51 2.63
C LEU A 150 -6.62 9.32 1.94
N MET A 151 -7.25 8.41 2.67
CA MET A 151 -7.98 7.29 2.07
C MET A 151 -9.05 7.79 1.10
N PRO A 152 -9.32 7.08 0.01
CA PRO A 152 -10.03 7.61 -1.18
C PRO A 152 -11.47 8.10 -0.95
N TRP A 153 -12.09 7.66 0.15
CA TRP A 153 -13.49 7.95 0.46
C TRP A 153 -13.72 9.31 1.15
N GLN A 154 -12.64 10.01 1.49
CA GLN A 154 -12.70 11.29 2.18
C GLN A 154 -11.93 12.33 1.36
N PRO A 155 -12.63 13.16 0.58
CA PRO A 155 -11.98 14.24 -0.14
C PRO A 155 -11.45 15.26 0.87
N VAL A 156 -10.14 15.31 1.00
CA VAL A 156 -9.44 16.24 1.89
C VAL A 156 -8.43 17.04 1.05
N GLU A 157 -8.42 18.35 1.22
CA GLU A 157 -7.38 19.21 0.69
C GLU A 157 -6.13 19.12 1.56
N ILE A 158 -4.95 19.13 0.94
CA ILE A 158 -3.68 18.99 1.66
C ILE A 158 -3.47 20.10 2.71
N GLY A 159 -3.92 21.32 2.43
CA GLY A 159 -3.88 22.42 3.40
C GLY A 159 -4.70 22.09 4.65
N ARG A 160 -5.95 21.71 4.49
CA ARG A 160 -6.85 21.31 5.58
C ARG A 160 -6.35 20.07 6.34
N LEU A 161 -5.69 19.15 5.64
CA LEU A 161 -5.05 17.99 6.28
C LEU A 161 -3.93 18.46 7.22
N ALA A 162 -3.07 19.36 6.75
CA ALA A 162 -1.99 19.93 7.56
C ALA A 162 -2.51 20.68 8.80
N ASP A 163 -3.54 21.52 8.61
CA ASP A 163 -4.21 22.24 9.71
C ASP A 163 -4.77 21.27 10.75
N ARG A 164 -5.41 20.19 10.30
CA ARG A 164 -5.96 19.15 11.19
C ARG A 164 -4.90 18.43 11.99
N LEU A 165 -3.72 18.23 11.41
CA LEU A 165 -2.57 17.61 12.07
C LEU A 165 -1.75 18.63 12.90
N ALA A 166 -2.18 19.88 12.96
CA ALA A 166 -1.50 20.99 13.65
C ALA A 166 -0.03 21.18 13.20
N ILE A 167 0.24 20.99 11.90
CA ILE A 167 1.55 21.20 11.27
C ILE A 167 1.42 22.02 9.99
N SER A 168 2.52 22.62 9.52
CA SER A 168 2.52 23.30 8.22
C SER A 168 2.50 22.29 7.06
N THR A 169 2.02 22.72 5.89
CA THR A 169 2.06 21.92 4.65
C THR A 169 3.48 21.49 4.28
N SER A 170 4.46 22.34 4.56
CA SER A 170 5.88 22.04 4.33
C SER A 170 6.39 20.94 5.27
N GLN A 171 5.99 20.97 6.53
CA GLN A 171 6.30 19.91 7.50
C GLN A 171 5.65 18.60 7.11
N LEU A 172 4.36 18.63 6.72
CA LEU A 172 3.65 17.44 6.24
C LEU A 172 4.36 16.85 5.02
N ARG A 173 4.73 17.69 4.04
CA ARG A 173 5.44 17.25 2.84
C ARG A 173 6.78 16.58 3.18
N ARG A 174 7.60 17.21 4.04
CA ARG A 174 8.91 16.66 4.45
C ARG A 174 8.75 15.31 5.16
N ARG A 175 7.79 15.18 6.09
CA ARG A 175 7.52 13.92 6.77
C ARG A 175 7.05 12.83 5.82
N CYS A 176 6.15 13.16 4.87
CA CYS A 176 5.71 12.21 3.86
C CYS A 176 6.87 11.75 2.95
N LEU A 177 7.73 12.66 2.49
CA LEU A 177 8.91 12.28 1.71
C LEU A 177 9.80 11.32 2.50
N HIS A 178 10.13 11.66 3.73
CA HIS A 178 10.98 10.85 4.60
C HIS A 178 10.40 9.45 4.89
N THR A 179 9.09 9.36 5.18
CA THR A 179 8.46 8.14 5.73
C THR A 179 7.68 7.33 4.70
N VAL A 180 7.25 7.95 3.60
CA VAL A 180 6.45 7.32 2.53
C VAL A 180 7.19 7.32 1.19
N GLY A 181 8.25 8.14 1.05
CA GLY A 181 9.00 8.36 -0.18
C GLY A 181 8.34 9.34 -1.14
N VAL A 182 7.07 9.68 -0.96
CA VAL A 182 6.34 10.57 -1.86
C VAL A 182 5.60 11.66 -1.09
N GLY A 183 5.40 12.81 -1.75
CA GLY A 183 4.63 13.90 -1.14
C GLY A 183 3.14 13.55 -0.93
N PRO A 184 2.44 14.27 -0.03
CA PRO A 184 1.07 13.94 0.36
C PRO A 184 0.08 13.96 -0.80
N LYS A 185 0.28 14.81 -1.80
CA LYS A 185 -0.58 14.86 -3.00
C LYS A 185 -0.37 13.63 -3.90
N THR A 186 0.86 13.14 -4.04
CA THR A 186 1.17 11.91 -4.78
C THR A 186 0.59 10.71 -4.04
N LEU A 187 0.76 10.64 -2.71
CA LEU A 187 0.15 9.60 -1.90
C LEU A 187 -1.37 9.59 -2.06
N GLN A 188 -2.03 10.75 -1.97
CA GLN A 188 -3.48 10.87 -2.17
C GLN A 188 -3.93 10.33 -3.54
N ARG A 189 -3.19 10.64 -4.60
CA ARG A 189 -3.49 10.14 -5.96
C ARG A 189 -3.35 8.62 -6.03
N THR A 190 -2.29 8.07 -5.45
CA THR A 190 -2.07 6.62 -5.36
C THR A 190 -3.18 5.91 -4.56
N LEU A 191 -3.56 6.46 -3.41
CA LEU A 191 -4.63 5.89 -2.59
C LEU A 191 -5.99 5.95 -3.29
N ARG A 192 -6.27 7.03 -4.04
CA ARG A 192 -7.47 7.12 -4.88
C ARG A 192 -7.49 6.02 -5.95
N PHE A 193 -6.37 5.78 -6.61
CA PHE A 193 -6.23 4.69 -7.57
C PHE A 193 -6.41 3.32 -6.91
N GLN A 194 -5.83 3.10 -5.74
CA GLN A 194 -6.04 1.87 -4.97
C GLN A 194 -7.51 1.67 -4.57
N GLY A 195 -8.22 2.75 -4.24
CA GLY A 195 -9.67 2.72 -4.01
C GLY A 195 -10.47 2.32 -5.26
N PHE A 196 -10.08 2.82 -6.42
CA PHE A 196 -10.66 2.39 -7.69
C PHE A 196 -10.50 0.89 -7.92
N LEU A 197 -9.29 0.34 -7.72
CA LEU A 197 -9.04 -1.10 -7.84
C LEU A 197 -9.85 -1.91 -6.82
N ALA A 198 -9.92 -1.43 -5.58
CA ALA A 198 -10.70 -2.07 -4.52
C ALA A 198 -12.19 -2.20 -4.88
N LEU A 199 -12.79 -1.14 -5.43
CA LEU A 199 -14.19 -1.16 -5.88
C LEU A 199 -14.39 -2.04 -7.10
N ALA A 200 -13.49 -1.95 -8.08
CA ALA A 200 -13.57 -2.74 -9.30
C ALA A 200 -13.52 -4.24 -8.97
N GLN A 201 -12.62 -4.65 -8.09
CA GLN A 201 -12.49 -6.06 -7.70
C GLN A 201 -13.66 -6.55 -6.83
N ALA A 202 -14.18 -5.70 -5.93
CA ALA A 202 -15.35 -6.06 -5.12
C ALA A 202 -16.63 -6.18 -5.95
N GLY A 203 -16.61 -5.83 -7.23
CA GLY A 203 -17.81 -5.76 -8.08
C GLY A 203 -18.82 -4.73 -7.58
N ALA A 204 -18.37 -3.84 -6.69
CA ALA A 204 -19.22 -2.90 -5.98
C ALA A 204 -19.46 -1.65 -6.81
N THR A 205 -20.65 -1.57 -7.36
CA THR A 205 -21.27 -0.25 -7.59
C THR A 205 -22.04 0.14 -6.31
N PRO A 206 -22.16 1.43 -5.95
CA PRO A 206 -22.97 1.89 -4.81
C PRO A 206 -24.43 1.43 -4.88
N SER A 207 -24.92 1.17 -6.09
CA SER A 207 -26.29 0.70 -6.36
C SER A 207 -26.47 -0.81 -6.32
N GLY A 208 -25.43 -1.61 -6.00
CA GLY A 208 -25.50 -3.08 -6.04
C GLY A 208 -25.69 -3.65 -7.45
N ARG A 209 -25.69 -2.81 -8.48
CA ARG A 209 -25.83 -3.22 -9.89
C ARG A 209 -24.46 -3.22 -10.55
N ARG A 210 -24.01 -4.38 -11.02
CA ARG A 210 -22.91 -4.41 -11.98
C ARG A 210 -23.31 -3.53 -13.17
N GLY A 211 -22.70 -2.34 -13.29
CA GLY A 211 -22.49 -1.76 -14.60
C GLY A 211 -23.53 -0.83 -15.18
N ALA A 212 -24.48 -0.23 -14.45
CA ALA A 212 -25.29 0.83 -15.08
C ALA A 212 -24.45 2.10 -15.41
N ASP A 213 -23.52 2.47 -14.50
CA ASP A 213 -22.65 3.64 -14.66
C ASP A 213 -21.21 3.28 -15.06
N GLY A 214 -20.86 1.99 -15.10
CA GLY A 214 -19.57 1.48 -15.57
C GLY A 214 -18.36 2.16 -14.91
N LEU A 215 -17.34 2.48 -15.72
CA LEU A 215 -16.13 3.18 -15.27
C LEU A 215 -16.39 4.62 -14.82
N ALA A 216 -17.44 5.27 -15.32
CA ALA A 216 -17.78 6.64 -14.93
C ALA A 216 -18.25 6.69 -13.48
N GLY A 217 -19.13 5.77 -13.07
CA GLY A 217 -19.59 5.68 -11.69
C GLY A 217 -18.44 5.36 -10.73
N LEU A 218 -17.59 4.39 -11.07
CA LEU A 218 -16.41 4.06 -10.27
C LEU A 218 -15.46 5.25 -10.12
N ALA A 219 -15.27 6.05 -11.19
CA ALA A 219 -14.43 7.25 -11.13
C ALA A 219 -14.94 8.24 -10.09
N VAL A 220 -16.23 8.55 -10.13
CA VAL A 220 -16.87 9.49 -9.20
C VAL A 220 -16.79 8.96 -7.76
N ASP A 221 -17.07 7.69 -7.55
CA ASP A 221 -17.07 7.04 -6.23
C ASP A 221 -15.74 7.15 -5.50
N VAL A 222 -14.63 7.19 -6.23
CA VAL A 222 -13.29 7.32 -5.66
C VAL A 222 -12.75 8.75 -5.75
N GLY A 223 -13.59 9.72 -6.17
CA GLY A 223 -13.26 11.15 -6.17
C GLY A 223 -12.45 11.62 -7.38
N TYR A 224 -12.53 10.94 -8.54
CA TYR A 224 -12.14 11.51 -9.82
C TYR A 224 -13.28 12.42 -10.33
N ALA A 225 -12.93 13.47 -11.07
CA ALA A 225 -13.93 14.37 -11.62
C ALA A 225 -14.82 13.66 -12.67
N ASP A 226 -14.21 12.79 -13.46
CA ASP A 226 -14.84 12.05 -14.55
C ASP A 226 -14.02 10.81 -14.95
N GLN A 227 -14.55 10.02 -15.88
CA GLN A 227 -13.88 8.84 -16.43
C GLN A 227 -12.57 9.20 -17.18
N ALA A 228 -12.50 10.37 -17.82
CA ALA A 228 -11.30 10.79 -18.55
C ALA A 228 -10.15 11.09 -17.57
N HIS A 229 -10.47 11.69 -16.41
CA HIS A 229 -9.51 11.90 -15.32
C HIS A 229 -9.01 10.56 -14.77
N LEU A 230 -9.90 9.59 -14.46
CA LEU A 230 -9.52 8.23 -14.08
C LEU A 230 -8.61 7.60 -15.14
N SER A 231 -8.94 7.71 -16.42
CA SER A 231 -8.18 7.11 -17.51
C SER A 231 -6.76 7.66 -17.61
N ARG A 232 -6.59 8.98 -17.47
CA ARG A 232 -5.26 9.63 -17.44
C ARG A 232 -4.43 9.17 -16.25
N GLU A 233 -5.03 9.09 -15.06
CA GLU A 233 -4.33 8.63 -13.85
C GLU A 233 -3.96 7.15 -13.92
N CYS A 234 -4.86 6.31 -14.42
CA CYS A 234 -4.61 4.89 -14.63
C CYS A 234 -3.44 4.67 -15.59
N LEU A 235 -3.46 5.36 -16.75
CA LEU A 235 -2.37 5.28 -17.73
C LEU A 235 -1.03 5.72 -17.13
N ARG A 236 -1.02 6.81 -16.35
CA ARG A 236 0.17 7.32 -15.69
C ARG A 236 0.74 6.35 -14.67
N LEU A 237 -0.12 5.70 -13.86
CA LEU A 237 0.30 4.83 -12.75
C LEU A 237 0.63 3.40 -13.19
N THR A 238 0.04 2.94 -14.31
CA THR A 238 0.13 1.53 -14.71
C THR A 238 0.64 1.31 -16.13
N GLY A 239 0.67 2.35 -16.96
CA GLY A 239 0.91 2.24 -18.40
C GLY A 239 -0.28 1.66 -19.18
N LEU A 240 -1.43 1.41 -18.52
CA LEU A 240 -2.61 0.78 -19.12
C LEU A 240 -3.85 1.66 -18.95
N SER A 241 -4.80 1.55 -19.89
CA SER A 241 -6.13 2.14 -19.70
C SER A 241 -6.91 1.37 -18.61
N PRO A 242 -7.90 1.99 -17.94
CA PRO A 242 -8.75 1.27 -16.98
C PRO A 242 -9.43 0.04 -17.60
N ARG A 243 -9.86 0.17 -18.85
CA ARG A 243 -10.51 -0.92 -19.58
C ARG A 243 -9.56 -2.07 -19.85
N THR A 244 -8.32 -1.80 -20.25
CA THR A 244 -7.28 -2.82 -20.45
C THR A 244 -6.87 -3.45 -19.12
N LEU A 245 -6.71 -2.64 -18.06
CA LEU A 245 -6.34 -3.10 -16.72
C LEU A 245 -7.40 -4.02 -16.11
N LEU A 246 -8.69 -3.74 -16.34
CA LEU A 246 -9.81 -4.53 -15.82
C LEU A 246 -10.35 -5.58 -16.80
N GLY A 247 -10.05 -5.47 -18.09
CA GLY A 247 -10.68 -6.25 -19.16
C GLY A 247 -9.93 -7.50 -19.59
N GLY A 248 -8.72 -7.68 -19.14
CA GLY A 248 -8.15 -9.01 -19.13
C GLY A 248 -8.63 -9.69 -17.87
N SER A 249 -9.39 -10.76 -17.89
CA SER A 249 -10.08 -11.39 -16.79
C SER A 249 -9.96 -10.65 -15.43
N MET A 250 -11.03 -10.44 -14.71
CA MET A 250 -11.15 -9.58 -13.53
C MET A 250 -10.16 -9.88 -12.37
N ASP A 251 -9.32 -10.86 -12.55
CA ASP A 251 -8.28 -11.30 -11.63
C ASP A 251 -7.00 -10.48 -11.76
N GLN A 252 -7.00 -9.39 -12.57
CA GLN A 252 -5.72 -8.90 -13.06
C GLN A 252 -5.47 -7.44 -12.72
N CYS A 253 -4.69 -7.27 -11.69
CA CYS A 253 -3.65 -6.24 -11.74
C CYS A 253 -2.71 -6.44 -12.98
N GLY A 254 -3.15 -7.12 -14.03
CA GLY A 254 -2.36 -7.72 -15.10
C GLY A 254 -1.65 -9.04 -14.71
N CYS A 255 -1.93 -9.57 -13.51
CA CYS A 255 -1.25 -10.74 -12.95
C CYS A 255 -2.15 -11.99 -12.80
N GLY A 256 -3.45 -11.91 -13.04
CA GLY A 256 -4.35 -13.06 -12.94
C GLY A 256 -4.67 -13.54 -11.52
N HIS A 257 -4.38 -12.76 -10.49
CA HIS A 257 -4.46 -13.19 -9.11
C HIS A 257 -5.58 -12.49 -8.33
N ASP A 258 -6.12 -13.18 -7.30
CA ASP A 258 -7.06 -12.59 -6.35
C ASP A 258 -6.33 -11.71 -5.32
N HIS A 259 -6.62 -10.43 -5.33
CA HIS A 259 -6.09 -9.42 -4.40
C HIS A 259 -7.11 -8.94 -3.37
N ALA A 260 -8.18 -9.69 -3.12
CA ALA A 260 -9.24 -9.28 -2.19
C ALA A 260 -8.71 -8.95 -0.79
N ALA A 261 -7.72 -9.70 -0.30
CA ALA A 261 -7.11 -9.43 1.00
C ALA A 261 -6.39 -8.06 1.04
N SER A 262 -5.71 -7.68 -0.03
CA SER A 262 -5.05 -6.37 -0.17
C SER A 262 -6.03 -5.20 -0.15
N TYR A 263 -7.23 -5.38 -0.69
CA TYR A 263 -8.21 -4.28 -0.78
C TYR A 263 -9.15 -4.19 0.42
N ARG A 264 -9.19 -5.22 1.27
CA ARG A 264 -10.03 -5.22 2.47
C ARG A 264 -9.83 -4.00 3.38
N PRO A 265 -8.59 -3.52 3.68
CA PRO A 265 -8.40 -2.31 4.49
C PRO A 265 -9.01 -1.06 3.86
N PHE A 266 -8.98 -0.94 2.53
CA PHE A 266 -9.61 0.18 1.81
C PHE A 266 -11.14 0.12 1.93
N LEU A 267 -11.73 -1.03 1.70
CA LEU A 267 -13.18 -1.21 1.77
C LEU A 267 -13.71 -1.03 3.20
N ALA A 268 -12.97 -1.47 4.21
CA ALA A 268 -13.32 -1.29 5.61
C ALA A 268 -13.39 0.18 6.03
N THR A 269 -12.55 1.04 5.45
CA THR A 269 -12.59 2.49 5.73
C THR A 269 -13.74 3.21 5.03
N ARG A 270 -14.31 2.64 3.95
CA ARG A 270 -15.47 3.20 3.26
C ARG A 270 -16.73 3.19 4.12
N SER A 271 -16.91 2.16 4.93
CA SER A 271 -18.08 1.99 5.81
C SER A 271 -18.01 2.84 7.09
N ARG A 272 -16.89 3.50 7.37
CA ARG A 272 -16.78 4.39 8.52
C ARG A 272 -17.47 5.72 8.20
N PRO A 273 -18.38 6.23 9.05
CA PRO A 273 -18.91 7.56 8.87
C PRO A 273 -17.76 8.57 8.86
N PRO A 274 -17.86 9.66 8.07
CA PRO A 274 -16.86 10.72 8.09
C PRO A 274 -16.66 11.16 9.54
N LEU A 275 -15.41 11.18 9.99
CA LEU A 275 -15.06 11.62 11.34
C LEU A 275 -15.71 12.98 11.57
N ARG A 276 -16.69 13.04 12.48
CA ARG A 276 -17.37 14.27 12.83
C ARG A 276 -16.31 15.31 13.17
N GLN A 277 -16.46 16.50 12.59
CA GLN A 277 -15.76 17.69 13.05
C GLN A 277 -16.17 17.92 14.52
N GLU A 278 -15.41 17.40 15.45
CA GLU A 278 -15.43 17.94 16.81
C GLU A 278 -14.85 19.34 16.72
N ALA A 279 -15.74 20.31 16.61
CA ALA A 279 -15.41 21.70 16.80
C ALA A 279 -14.71 21.78 18.17
N ALA A 280 -13.43 22.12 18.16
CA ALA A 280 -12.69 22.46 19.36
C ALA A 280 -13.43 23.61 20.02
N ARG A 281 -14.24 23.31 21.05
CA ARG A 281 -14.76 24.32 21.97
C ARG A 281 -13.59 24.79 22.81
N PHE A 282 -12.88 25.78 22.33
CA PHE A 282 -12.04 26.61 23.18
C PHE A 282 -12.98 27.32 24.14
N VAL A 283 -13.07 26.83 25.36
CA VAL A 283 -13.60 27.56 26.49
C VAL A 283 -12.58 28.67 26.82
N GLN A 284 -12.86 29.88 26.32
CA GLN A 284 -12.20 31.07 26.83
C GLN A 284 -12.60 31.26 28.29
N ALA A 285 -11.67 30.91 29.18
CA ALA A 285 -11.78 31.35 30.60
C ALA A 285 -11.66 32.88 30.64
N ALA A 286 -12.74 33.56 30.98
CA ALA A 286 -12.75 34.97 31.21
C ALA A 286 -11.86 35.29 32.42
N PRO A 287 -11.06 36.38 32.40
CA PRO A 287 -10.28 36.79 33.56
C PRO A 287 -11.21 37.34 34.65
N THR A 288 -11.20 36.71 35.81
CA THR A 288 -11.83 37.22 37.03
C THR A 288 -11.13 38.52 37.44
N ARG A 289 -11.83 39.64 37.34
CA ARG A 289 -11.43 40.89 37.98
C ARG A 289 -11.54 40.70 39.48
N ARG A 290 -10.42 40.88 40.20
CA ARG A 290 -10.41 41.11 41.62
C ARG A 290 -10.62 42.61 41.85
N THR A 291 -11.64 42.95 42.59
CA THR A 291 -11.80 44.21 43.31
C THR A 291 -11.08 44.12 44.64
#